data_c78dd75cc2706943ced488c27664d79f
#
_entry.id   c78dd75cc2706943ced488c27664d79f
#
_cell.length_a   1.000
_cell.length_b   1.000
_cell.length_c   1.000
_cell.angle_alpha   90.00
_cell.angle_beta   90.00
_cell.angle_gamma   90.00
#
_symmetry.space_group_name_H-M   'P 1'
#
loop_
_entity.id
_entity.type
_entity.pdbx_description
1 polymer ?
#
loop_
_entity_poly.entity_id
_entity_poly.type
_entity_poly.pdbx_seq_one_letter_code
_entity_poly.pdbx_strand_id
1 'polypeptide(L)'
;MDDITDVYSHSQAIAQCQEFIQSNKISPHYAVSTASAAKSILGDKTKAAIGNSKAAEIYDLVILKPNIQDIDNNETRFVVLSKNDHEPTDRDKTSIIFSIYEDKPGMLYKILGVFEKEHVNLTKIESRPSKKGLGKYLFFVDFYGHRTDKTVQNILNELGGLTY
;
A
#
# COMPACT_ATOMS: atom_id res chain seq x y z
N MET A 1 14.60 -25.25 -15.00
CA MET A 1 14.21 -23.93 -15.53
C MET A 1 13.99 -24.00 -17.04
N ASP A 2 14.82 -24.72 -17.75
CA ASP A 2 14.82 -24.77 -19.23
C ASP A 2 13.55 -25.34 -19.84
N ASP A 3 12.76 -26.10 -19.08
CA ASP A 3 11.49 -26.67 -19.50
C ASP A 3 10.28 -25.74 -19.27
N ILE A 4 10.48 -24.61 -18.56
CA ILE A 4 9.38 -23.68 -18.23
C ILE A 4 9.20 -22.70 -19.38
N THR A 5 8.02 -22.76 -20.00
CA THR A 5 7.63 -21.86 -21.09
C THR A 5 6.61 -20.82 -20.65
N ASP A 6 5.80 -21.13 -19.64
CA ASP A 6 4.67 -20.32 -19.18
C ASP A 6 4.71 -20.06 -17.68
N VAL A 7 4.43 -18.81 -17.29
CA VAL A 7 4.36 -18.41 -15.89
C VAL A 7 3.01 -17.76 -15.58
N TYR A 8 2.39 -18.20 -14.48
CA TYR A 8 1.07 -17.77 -14.05
C TYR A 8 1.17 -16.97 -12.77
N SER A 9 0.51 -15.81 -12.68
CA SER A 9 0.31 -15.08 -11.41
C SER A 9 -0.73 -13.97 -11.53
N HIS A 10 -0.98 -13.28 -10.40
CA HIS A 10 -1.71 -12.03 -10.40
C HIS A 10 -0.92 -10.96 -11.15
N SER A 11 -1.63 -10.06 -11.86
CA SER A 11 -1.02 -9.02 -12.72
C SER A 11 0.05 -8.20 -12.00
N GLN A 12 -0.17 -7.86 -10.73
CA GLN A 12 0.78 -7.11 -9.94
C GLN A 12 2.09 -7.88 -9.68
N ALA A 13 2.00 -9.18 -9.38
CA ALA A 13 3.20 -10.00 -9.17
C ALA A 13 3.98 -10.22 -10.47
N ILE A 14 3.31 -10.35 -11.61
CA ILE A 14 3.96 -10.38 -12.93
C ILE A 14 4.67 -9.06 -13.20
N ALA A 15 4.02 -7.92 -12.90
CA ALA A 15 4.61 -6.59 -13.09
C ALA A 15 5.84 -6.34 -12.21
N GLN A 16 5.93 -7.00 -11.07
CA GLN A 16 7.07 -6.92 -10.13
C GLN A 16 8.24 -7.85 -10.47
N CYS A 17 8.11 -8.71 -11.48
CA CYS A 17 9.11 -9.69 -11.89
C CYS A 17 9.36 -9.63 -13.40
N GLN A 18 9.19 -8.47 -14.02
CA GLN A 18 9.27 -8.30 -15.47
C GLN A 18 10.66 -8.57 -16.03
N GLU A 19 11.70 -8.10 -15.35
CA GLU A 19 13.08 -8.32 -15.79
C GLU A 19 13.42 -9.82 -15.84
N PHE A 20 13.01 -10.57 -14.82
CA PHE A 20 13.22 -12.01 -14.77
C PHE A 20 12.45 -12.74 -15.90
N ILE A 21 11.18 -12.39 -16.12
CA ILE A 21 10.32 -13.01 -17.13
C ILE A 21 10.89 -12.76 -18.54
N GLN A 22 11.27 -11.52 -18.84
CA GLN A 22 11.84 -11.13 -20.14
C GLN A 22 13.19 -11.78 -20.41
N SER A 23 14.09 -11.77 -19.40
CA SER A 23 15.44 -12.35 -19.54
C SER A 23 15.40 -13.86 -19.81
N ASN A 24 14.40 -14.57 -19.29
CA ASN A 24 14.21 -16.00 -19.49
C ASN A 24 13.23 -16.33 -20.64
N LYS A 25 12.68 -15.33 -21.33
CA LYS A 25 11.74 -15.48 -22.46
C LYS A 25 10.51 -16.34 -22.12
N ILE A 26 9.99 -16.20 -20.90
CA ILE A 26 8.83 -16.93 -20.39
C ILE A 26 7.56 -16.15 -20.73
N SER A 27 6.48 -16.85 -21.14
CA SER A 27 5.19 -16.25 -21.46
C SER A 27 4.36 -16.02 -20.19
N PRO A 28 4.00 -14.75 -19.83
CA PRO A 28 3.20 -14.49 -18.64
C PRO A 28 1.71 -14.67 -18.88
N HIS A 29 1.01 -15.32 -17.95
CA HIS A 29 -0.44 -15.52 -17.94
C HIS A 29 -1.05 -14.98 -16.63
N TYR A 30 -2.19 -14.31 -16.73
CA TYR A 30 -2.83 -13.66 -15.59
C TYR A 30 -3.80 -14.60 -14.88
N ALA A 31 -3.71 -14.61 -13.56
CA ALA A 31 -4.62 -15.32 -12.66
C ALA A 31 -5.28 -14.35 -11.67
N VAL A 32 -6.38 -14.75 -11.08
CA VAL A 32 -7.14 -13.93 -10.10
C VAL A 32 -6.32 -13.65 -8.83
N SER A 33 -5.43 -14.56 -8.45
CA SER A 33 -4.52 -14.40 -7.31
C SER A 33 -3.25 -15.25 -7.50
N THR A 34 -2.20 -14.95 -6.75
CA THR A 34 -0.96 -15.76 -6.72
C THR A 34 -1.24 -17.20 -6.24
N ALA A 35 -2.15 -17.38 -5.28
CA ALA A 35 -2.55 -18.69 -4.78
C ALA A 35 -3.33 -19.50 -5.84
N SER A 36 -4.24 -18.86 -6.59
CA SER A 36 -4.96 -19.54 -7.70
C SER A 36 -4.01 -19.92 -8.83
N ALA A 37 -3.01 -19.10 -9.11
CA ALA A 37 -1.96 -19.42 -10.06
C ALA A 37 -1.17 -20.67 -9.64
N ALA A 38 -0.71 -20.72 -8.39
CA ALA A 38 0.00 -21.90 -7.84
C ALA A 38 -0.84 -23.17 -7.95
N LYS A 39 -2.15 -23.07 -7.65
CA LYS A 39 -3.07 -24.21 -7.78
C LYS A 39 -3.27 -24.66 -9.23
N SER A 40 -3.26 -23.73 -10.19
CA SER A 40 -3.56 -24.03 -11.61
C SER A 40 -2.45 -24.77 -12.35
N ILE A 41 -1.23 -24.77 -11.83
CA ILE A 41 -0.07 -25.43 -12.46
C ILE A 41 0.17 -26.85 -11.96
N LEU A 42 -0.65 -27.32 -11.01
CA LEU A 42 -0.46 -28.66 -10.43
C LEU A 42 -0.50 -29.74 -11.52
N GLY A 43 0.52 -30.59 -11.55
CA GLY A 43 0.64 -31.70 -12.49
C GLY A 43 1.22 -31.34 -13.87
N ASP A 44 1.49 -30.06 -14.16
CA ASP A 44 2.09 -29.62 -15.42
C ASP A 44 3.54 -29.16 -15.20
N LYS A 45 4.48 -29.88 -15.79
CA LYS A 45 5.93 -29.64 -15.59
C LYS A 45 6.49 -28.51 -16.47
N THR A 46 5.71 -28.00 -17.43
CA THR A 46 6.11 -26.90 -18.31
C THR A 46 5.65 -25.53 -17.81
N LYS A 47 4.83 -25.50 -16.75
CA LYS A 47 4.27 -24.31 -16.15
C LYS A 47 4.89 -23.99 -14.79
N ALA A 48 5.04 -22.72 -14.51
CA ALA A 48 5.43 -22.22 -13.21
C ALA A 48 4.43 -21.16 -12.71
N ALA A 49 4.46 -20.88 -11.41
CA ALA A 49 3.71 -19.78 -10.82
C ALA A 49 4.66 -18.83 -10.07
N ILE A 50 4.39 -17.53 -10.13
CA ILE A 50 5.02 -16.55 -9.26
C ILE A 50 4.13 -16.37 -8.03
N GLY A 51 4.71 -16.58 -6.85
CA GLY A 51 4.00 -16.48 -5.58
C GLY A 51 4.97 -16.42 -4.40
N ASN A 52 4.43 -16.40 -3.21
CA ASN A 52 5.24 -16.49 -1.98
C ASN A 52 5.60 -17.95 -1.67
N SER A 53 6.62 -18.14 -0.84
CA SER A 53 7.08 -19.48 -0.42
C SER A 53 5.98 -20.31 0.28
N LYS A 54 5.06 -19.64 0.98
CA LYS A 54 3.93 -20.29 1.66
C LYS A 54 2.96 -21.00 0.69
N ALA A 55 2.76 -20.46 -0.51
CA ALA A 55 1.99 -21.13 -1.53
C ALA A 55 2.67 -22.41 -2.02
N ALA A 56 4.00 -22.43 -2.14
CA ALA A 56 4.74 -23.63 -2.50
C ALA A 56 4.57 -24.73 -1.43
N GLU A 57 4.67 -24.39 -0.15
CA GLU A 57 4.43 -25.34 0.94
C GLU A 57 3.00 -25.92 0.91
N ILE A 58 1.97 -25.07 0.74
CA ILE A 58 0.56 -25.48 0.78
C ILE A 58 0.21 -26.42 -0.37
N TYR A 59 0.77 -26.19 -1.55
CA TYR A 59 0.45 -26.93 -2.77
C TYR A 59 1.50 -27.99 -3.13
N ASP A 60 2.47 -28.26 -2.25
CA ASP A 60 3.57 -29.20 -2.45
C ASP A 60 4.32 -28.94 -3.77
N LEU A 61 4.65 -27.68 -4.03
CA LEU A 61 5.36 -27.23 -5.21
C LEU A 61 6.84 -26.96 -4.89
N VAL A 62 7.70 -27.26 -5.86
CA VAL A 62 9.14 -26.98 -5.76
C VAL A 62 9.42 -25.52 -6.11
N ILE A 63 10.19 -24.82 -5.27
CA ILE A 63 10.68 -23.47 -5.56
C ILE A 63 11.85 -23.60 -6.55
N LEU A 64 11.63 -23.17 -7.80
CA LEU A 64 12.63 -23.25 -8.88
C LEU A 64 13.66 -22.10 -8.75
N LYS A 65 13.21 -20.90 -8.42
CA LYS A 65 14.04 -19.70 -8.27
C LYS A 65 13.46 -18.78 -7.20
N PRO A 66 14.15 -18.50 -6.12
CA PRO A 66 13.73 -17.50 -5.13
C PRO A 66 14.14 -16.09 -5.56
N ASN A 67 13.51 -15.07 -4.96
CA ASN A 67 13.88 -13.66 -5.05
C ASN A 67 14.00 -13.15 -6.49
N ILE A 68 12.93 -13.32 -7.27
CA ILE A 68 12.87 -12.93 -8.69
C ILE A 68 12.22 -11.54 -8.90
N GLN A 69 11.86 -10.84 -7.83
CA GLN A 69 11.31 -9.49 -7.90
C GLN A 69 12.35 -8.48 -8.40
N ASP A 70 11.92 -7.54 -9.22
CA ASP A 70 12.78 -6.49 -9.80
C ASP A 70 13.24 -5.46 -8.74
N ILE A 71 12.48 -5.31 -7.62
CA ILE A 71 12.76 -4.38 -6.53
C ILE A 71 12.76 -5.13 -5.20
N ASP A 72 13.88 -5.09 -4.48
CA ASP A 72 14.04 -5.82 -3.20
C ASP A 72 13.17 -5.28 -2.05
N ASN A 73 12.86 -3.99 -2.04
CA ASN A 73 12.10 -3.32 -0.98
C ASN A 73 10.59 -3.27 -1.27
N ASN A 74 10.00 -4.38 -1.70
CA ASN A 74 8.57 -4.46 -1.92
C ASN A 74 7.85 -4.94 -0.64
N GLU A 75 7.32 -4.00 0.12
CA GLU A 75 6.62 -4.26 1.38
C GLU A 75 5.12 -4.00 1.27
N THR A 76 4.32 -4.90 1.81
CA THR A 76 2.87 -4.70 1.98
C THR A 76 2.55 -4.47 3.44
N ARG A 77 2.02 -3.26 3.75
CA ARG A 77 1.57 -2.95 5.10
C ARG A 77 0.14 -3.45 5.32
N PHE A 78 -0.03 -4.33 6.29
CA PHE A 78 -1.35 -4.74 6.78
C PHE A 78 -1.71 -3.93 8.02
N VAL A 79 -2.99 -3.56 8.14
CA VAL A 79 -3.53 -2.89 9.32
C VAL A 79 -4.58 -3.77 9.99
N VAL A 80 -4.57 -3.80 11.32
CA VAL A 80 -5.61 -4.46 12.10
C VAL A 80 -6.68 -3.42 12.42
N LEU A 81 -7.91 -3.67 11.98
CA LEU A 81 -9.05 -2.79 12.29
C LEU A 81 -9.71 -3.25 13.60
N SER A 82 -9.95 -2.32 14.51
CA SER A 82 -10.64 -2.55 15.77
C SER A 82 -11.76 -1.54 15.97
N LYS A 83 -12.80 -1.93 16.72
CA LYS A 83 -13.87 -1.01 17.15
C LYS A 83 -13.43 -0.15 18.34
N ASN A 84 -12.47 -0.64 19.10
CA ASN A 84 -11.90 0.05 20.24
C ASN A 84 -10.57 0.67 19.84
N ASP A 85 -10.33 1.85 20.36
CA ASP A 85 -9.02 2.49 20.27
C ASP A 85 -8.02 1.77 21.18
N HIS A 86 -6.72 1.88 20.85
CA HIS A 86 -5.67 1.39 21.73
C HIS A 86 -5.17 2.50 22.66
N GLU A 87 -4.53 2.13 23.75
CA GLU A 87 -3.85 3.06 24.63
C GLU A 87 -2.60 3.67 23.96
N PRO A 88 -2.20 4.92 24.31
CA PRO A 88 -0.99 5.53 23.79
C PRO A 88 0.26 4.66 24.02
N THR A 89 1.14 4.59 23.02
CA THR A 89 2.34 3.71 23.03
C THR A 89 3.67 4.45 22.80
N ASP A 90 3.69 5.76 22.73
CA ASP A 90 4.85 6.61 22.37
C ASP A 90 5.38 6.41 20.92
N ARG A 91 4.83 5.49 20.15
CA ARG A 91 5.17 5.23 18.73
C ARG A 91 3.94 5.24 17.83
N ASP A 92 2.97 6.02 18.22
CA ASP A 92 1.69 6.09 17.56
C ASP A 92 1.72 6.94 16.30
N LYS A 93 0.81 6.64 15.40
CA LYS A 93 0.51 7.46 14.23
C LYS A 93 -0.98 7.73 14.17
N THR A 94 -1.31 8.98 13.94
CA THR A 94 -2.67 9.41 13.65
C THR A 94 -2.82 9.57 12.14
N SER A 95 -3.88 8.98 11.58
CA SER A 95 -4.28 9.13 10.19
C SER A 95 -5.58 9.92 10.11
N ILE A 96 -5.59 10.98 9.32
CA ILE A 96 -6.77 11.80 9.10
C ILE A 96 -7.12 11.90 7.62
N ILE A 97 -8.40 12.13 7.35
CA ILE A 97 -8.90 12.44 6.03
C ILE A 97 -9.70 13.73 6.15
N PHE A 98 -9.38 14.70 5.30
CA PHE A 98 -10.11 15.95 5.27
C PHE A 98 -10.32 16.48 3.85
N SER A 99 -11.26 17.38 3.68
CA SER A 99 -11.41 18.24 2.51
C SER A 99 -11.36 19.70 2.91
N ILE A 100 -10.85 20.55 2.03
CA ILE A 100 -10.72 22.00 2.29
C ILE A 100 -12.10 22.67 2.12
N TYR A 101 -12.52 23.54 3.04
CA TYR A 101 -13.77 24.28 2.95
C TYR A 101 -13.86 25.14 1.68
N GLU A 102 -12.80 25.91 1.41
CA GLU A 102 -12.71 26.80 0.28
C GLU A 102 -11.40 26.54 -0.48
N ASP A 103 -11.53 26.13 -1.74
CA ASP A 103 -10.36 25.91 -2.59
C ASP A 103 -9.81 27.28 -3.06
N LYS A 104 -8.88 27.80 -2.28
CA LYS A 104 -8.19 29.07 -2.55
C LYS A 104 -6.67 28.87 -2.53
N PRO A 105 -5.92 29.65 -3.33
CA PRO A 105 -4.46 29.61 -3.25
C PRO A 105 -3.96 29.81 -1.82
N GLY A 106 -3.03 28.96 -1.37
CA GLY A 106 -2.42 29.00 -0.04
C GLY A 106 -3.17 28.23 1.05
N MET A 107 -4.35 27.65 0.80
CA MET A 107 -5.07 26.91 1.84
C MET A 107 -4.31 25.68 2.32
N LEU A 108 -3.72 24.89 1.41
CA LEU A 108 -2.89 23.74 1.81
C LEU A 108 -1.67 24.19 2.63
N TYR A 109 -1.05 25.31 2.27
CA TYR A 109 0.05 25.90 3.07
C TYR A 109 -0.37 26.22 4.51
N LYS A 110 -1.55 26.84 4.69
CA LYS A 110 -2.09 27.13 6.02
C LYS A 110 -2.32 25.85 6.83
N ILE A 111 -2.88 24.82 6.21
CA ILE A 111 -3.12 23.52 6.84
C ILE A 111 -1.79 22.87 7.25
N LEU A 112 -0.78 22.88 6.38
CA LEU A 112 0.55 22.34 6.71
C LEU A 112 1.25 23.17 7.79
N GLY A 113 1.01 24.48 7.85
CA GLY A 113 1.51 25.36 8.91
C GLY A 113 1.00 25.01 10.30
N VAL A 114 -0.18 24.36 10.43
CA VAL A 114 -0.67 23.86 11.73
C VAL A 114 0.26 22.77 12.29
N PHE A 115 0.75 21.87 11.44
CA PHE A 115 1.68 20.82 11.85
C PHE A 115 3.06 21.38 12.18
N GLU A 116 3.53 22.35 11.41
CA GLU A 116 4.81 23.02 11.65
C GLU A 116 4.81 23.73 13.01
N LYS A 117 3.76 24.50 13.32
CA LYS A 117 3.58 25.21 14.59
C LYS A 117 3.64 24.27 15.80
N GLU A 118 3.09 23.08 15.68
CA GLU A 118 3.09 22.05 16.74
C GLU A 118 4.32 21.13 16.66
N HIS A 119 5.28 21.40 15.75
CA HIS A 119 6.50 20.62 15.54
C HIS A 119 6.26 19.14 15.23
N VAL A 120 5.19 18.82 14.52
CA VAL A 120 4.81 17.46 14.15
C VAL A 120 5.13 17.16 12.69
N ASN A 121 5.90 16.11 12.46
CA ASN A 121 6.26 15.65 11.13
C ASN A 121 5.15 14.77 10.51
N LEU A 122 4.84 15.06 9.24
CA LEU A 122 3.99 14.19 8.44
C LEU A 122 4.79 12.98 7.94
N THR A 123 4.17 11.81 7.98
CA THR A 123 4.74 10.58 7.43
C THR A 123 4.12 10.20 6.09
N LYS A 124 2.96 10.80 5.76
CA LYS A 124 2.28 10.66 4.47
C LYS A 124 1.44 11.90 4.21
N ILE A 125 1.39 12.33 2.94
CA ILE A 125 0.39 13.23 2.41
C ILE A 125 0.00 12.76 1.00
N GLU A 126 -1.29 12.55 0.77
CA GLU A 126 -1.82 12.10 -0.51
C GLU A 126 -3.13 12.82 -0.79
N SER A 127 -3.33 13.32 -2.01
CA SER A 127 -4.60 13.89 -2.44
C SER A 127 -5.28 12.98 -3.45
N ARG A 128 -6.59 12.82 -3.32
CA ARG A 128 -7.42 12.10 -4.29
C ARG A 128 -8.64 12.93 -4.69
N PRO A 129 -9.03 12.92 -5.97
CA PRO A 129 -10.27 13.56 -6.39
C PRO A 129 -11.46 12.99 -5.62
N SER A 130 -12.30 13.89 -5.09
CA SER A 130 -13.55 13.47 -4.46
C SER A 130 -14.56 13.17 -5.56
N LYS A 131 -15.36 12.11 -5.42
CA LYS A 131 -16.44 11.80 -6.37
C LYS A 131 -17.61 12.80 -6.33
N LYS A 132 -17.53 13.84 -5.51
CA LYS A 132 -18.58 14.84 -5.28
C LYS A 132 -18.47 16.10 -6.16
N GLY A 133 -17.68 16.08 -7.22
CA GLY A 133 -17.55 17.19 -8.18
C GLY A 133 -16.10 17.42 -8.64
N LEU A 134 -15.95 18.10 -9.80
CA LEU A 134 -14.67 18.50 -10.33
C LEU A 134 -13.99 19.54 -9.40
N GLY A 135 -12.71 19.38 -9.16
CA GLY A 135 -11.91 20.30 -8.34
C GLY A 135 -11.99 20.06 -6.83
N LYS A 136 -12.78 19.10 -6.34
CA LYS A 136 -12.84 18.76 -4.92
C LYS A 136 -11.91 17.59 -4.61
N TYR A 137 -11.00 17.78 -3.65
CA TYR A 137 -10.02 16.79 -3.24
C TYR A 137 -10.23 16.36 -1.80
N LEU A 138 -9.93 15.08 -1.53
CA LEU A 138 -9.73 14.51 -0.20
C LEU A 138 -8.24 14.40 0.04
N PHE A 139 -7.79 14.89 1.17
CA PHE A 139 -6.41 14.77 1.62
C PHE A 139 -6.31 13.68 2.68
N PHE A 140 -5.39 12.75 2.48
CA PHE A 140 -5.04 11.69 3.42
C PHE A 140 -3.70 12.05 4.02
N VAL A 141 -3.65 12.23 5.31
CA VAL A 141 -2.46 12.65 6.03
C VAL A 141 -2.20 11.73 7.20
N ASP A 142 -0.96 11.21 7.29
CA ASP A 142 -0.49 10.44 8.43
C ASP A 142 0.62 11.24 9.13
N PHE A 143 0.62 11.26 10.45
CA PHE A 143 1.63 11.94 11.27
C PHE A 143 1.85 11.21 12.59
N TYR A 144 2.97 11.48 13.26
CA TYR A 144 3.29 10.87 14.54
C TYR A 144 2.48 11.48 15.69
N GLY A 145 2.13 10.64 16.64
CA GLY A 145 1.41 10.96 17.87
C GLY A 145 0.07 10.25 17.96
N HIS A 146 -0.35 9.96 19.19
CA HIS A 146 -1.66 9.40 19.48
C HIS A 146 -2.73 10.49 19.47
N ARG A 147 -3.95 10.18 19.03
CA ARG A 147 -5.04 11.16 18.93
C ARG A 147 -5.41 11.83 20.27
N THR A 148 -5.04 11.24 21.41
CA THR A 148 -5.26 11.82 22.74
C THR A 148 -4.10 12.70 23.24
N ASP A 149 -2.97 12.72 22.52
CA ASP A 149 -1.86 13.60 22.87
C ASP A 149 -2.26 15.05 22.72
N LYS A 150 -1.85 15.88 23.65
CA LYS A 150 -2.22 17.30 23.66
C LYS A 150 -1.85 18.03 22.37
N THR A 151 -0.67 17.76 21.84
CA THR A 151 -0.17 18.31 20.56
C THR A 151 -1.08 17.89 19.39
N VAL A 152 -1.44 16.61 19.33
CA VAL A 152 -2.33 16.09 18.29
C VAL A 152 -3.74 16.68 18.41
N GLN A 153 -4.25 16.82 19.62
CA GLN A 153 -5.55 17.48 19.85
C GLN A 153 -5.55 18.95 19.43
N ASN A 154 -4.46 19.69 19.66
CA ASN A 154 -4.31 21.06 19.18
C ASN A 154 -4.40 21.12 17.65
N ILE A 155 -3.67 20.23 16.97
CA ILE A 155 -3.71 20.09 15.50
C ILE A 155 -5.14 19.80 15.03
N LEU A 156 -5.80 18.80 15.59
CA LEU A 156 -7.13 18.39 15.17
C LEU A 156 -8.17 19.50 15.38
N ASN A 157 -8.08 20.24 16.49
CA ASN A 157 -8.97 21.37 16.77
C ASN A 157 -8.75 22.54 15.79
N GLU A 158 -7.49 22.89 15.49
CA GLU A 158 -7.18 23.98 14.56
C GLU A 158 -7.57 23.60 13.12
N LEU A 159 -7.31 22.35 12.71
CA LEU A 159 -7.75 21.82 11.41
C LEU A 159 -9.29 21.80 11.25
N GLY A 160 -10.04 21.49 12.31
CA GLY A 160 -11.51 21.51 12.31
C GLY A 160 -12.10 22.88 11.96
N GLY A 161 -11.35 23.97 12.15
CA GLY A 161 -11.72 25.32 11.72
C GLY A 161 -11.42 25.62 10.23
N LEU A 162 -10.62 24.79 9.56
CA LEU A 162 -10.13 25.01 8.19
C LEU A 162 -10.66 23.97 7.19
N THR A 163 -11.18 22.83 7.69
CA THR A 163 -11.49 21.63 6.88
C THR A 163 -12.81 20.98 7.31
N TYR A 164 -13.36 20.12 6.42
CA TYR A 164 -14.47 19.21 6.72
C TYR A 164 -13.93 17.85 7.15
#